data_03f3f7f24f94c671fc97ddc6e75ea030
#
_entry.id   03f3f7f24f94c671fc97ddc6e75ea030
#
_cell.length_a   1.000
_cell.length_b   1.000
_cell.length_c   1.000
_cell.angle_alpha   90.00
_cell.angle_beta   90.00
_cell.angle_gamma   90.00
#
_symmetry.space_group_name_H-M   'P 1'
#
loop_
_entity.id
_entity.type
_entity.pdbx_description
1 polymer ?
#
loop_
_entity_poly.entity_id
_entity_poly.type
_entity_poly.pdbx_seq_one_letter_code
_entity_poly.pdbx_strand_id
1 'polypeptide(L)'
;KPKSGWPFLAILPTILIFGVCQLIYNVTQGSPALLVLGILTQVFCVVTFIISLCGFQAVQPNNARVLILFGVYKGTIRDSGFFWVNPFYSKRKLSLRVRNFETGSTTTPEVKNDMGKVVQKKSRSSGKPSKVNDRDGNPIEISAVVVWKVINTAEALFEVDDYEDFVAVQSESALRNLASRHPYDSDGNTTSLRADTELIGEQLRQDIQDRLDKAGVQVLEARISHLAYAQEIAAAMLQRQQAQAVVAARTKIVDGAVGMVQMALQRLREDGIVELDDERRAAMVSNLLVVLCGDRSAQPVVNTGTLHN
;
A
#
# COMPACT_ATOMS: atom_id res chain seq x y z
N LYS A 1 20.78 27.60 0.04
CA LYS A 1 20.69 26.79 1.27
C LYS A 1 20.05 27.63 2.35
N PRO A 2 19.13 27.12 3.16
CA PRO A 2 18.57 27.86 4.29
C PRO A 2 19.69 28.19 5.29
N LYS A 3 19.68 29.41 5.82
CA LYS A 3 20.66 29.83 6.81
C LYS A 3 20.16 29.41 8.20
N SER A 4 21.09 29.05 9.10
CA SER A 4 20.75 28.79 10.50
C SER A 4 20.03 30.00 11.11
N GLY A 5 18.97 29.81 11.85
CA GLY A 5 18.18 30.87 12.47
C GLY A 5 18.85 31.49 13.70
N TRP A 6 19.78 30.78 14.33
CA TRP A 6 20.40 31.21 15.58
C TRP A 6 21.16 32.55 15.50
N PRO A 7 22.02 32.78 14.44
CA PRO A 7 22.69 34.07 14.29
C PRO A 7 21.70 35.22 14.11
N PHE A 8 20.63 35.01 13.37
CA PHE A 8 19.63 36.04 13.12
C PHE A 8 18.82 36.40 14.37
N LEU A 9 18.64 35.44 15.28
CA LEU A 9 17.98 35.67 16.56
C LEU A 9 18.81 36.62 17.47
N ALA A 10 20.13 36.64 17.32
CA ALA A 10 21.00 37.58 18.00
C ALA A 10 21.11 38.94 17.26
N ILE A 11 21.18 38.93 15.94
CA ILE A 11 21.36 40.15 15.08
C ILE A 11 20.10 41.02 15.13
N LEU A 12 18.89 40.45 15.15
CA LEU A 12 17.66 41.24 15.09
C LEU A 12 17.46 42.17 16.31
N PRO A 13 17.68 41.76 17.57
CA PRO A 13 17.61 42.66 18.70
C PRO A 13 18.68 43.75 18.64
N THR A 14 19.90 43.44 18.13
CA THR A 14 20.97 44.48 18.01
C THR A 14 20.60 45.60 17.08
N ILE A 15 19.87 45.31 15.99
CA ILE A 15 19.36 46.34 15.05
C ILE A 15 18.37 47.26 15.81
N LEU A 16 17.51 46.72 16.63
CA LEU A 16 16.53 47.49 17.38
C LEU A 16 17.20 48.36 18.47
N ILE A 17 18.19 47.79 19.18
CA ILE A 17 18.99 48.52 20.18
C ILE A 17 19.75 49.67 19.50
N PHE A 18 20.35 49.42 18.36
CA PHE A 18 21.05 50.45 17.57
C PHE A 18 20.12 51.60 17.20
N GLY A 19 18.89 51.30 16.74
CA GLY A 19 17.90 52.33 16.44
C GLY A 19 17.54 53.18 17.66
N VAL A 20 17.39 52.58 18.85
CA VAL A 20 17.11 53.28 20.09
C VAL A 20 18.30 54.17 20.53
N CYS A 21 19.54 53.66 20.44
CA CYS A 21 20.74 54.42 20.75
C CYS A 21 20.88 55.64 19.79
N GLN A 22 20.62 55.43 18.49
CA GLN A 22 20.61 56.50 17.49
C GLN A 22 19.56 57.59 17.83
N LEU A 23 18.36 57.17 18.23
CA LEU A 23 17.32 58.12 18.63
C LEU A 23 17.74 58.96 19.83
N ILE A 24 18.27 58.31 20.89
CA ILE A 24 18.76 59.00 22.10
C ILE A 24 19.85 60.00 21.72
N TYR A 25 20.82 59.61 20.89
CA TYR A 25 21.89 60.49 20.43
C TYR A 25 21.33 61.73 19.68
N ASN A 26 20.35 61.53 18.78
CA ASN A 26 19.75 62.63 18.04
C ASN A 26 18.93 63.60 18.92
N VAL A 27 18.31 63.07 19.99
CA VAL A 27 17.57 63.86 21.00
C VAL A 27 18.55 64.75 21.77
N THR A 28 19.74 64.24 22.16
CA THR A 28 20.74 64.99 22.91
C THR A 28 21.37 66.14 22.12
N GLN A 29 21.38 66.09 20.80
CA GLN A 29 21.90 67.18 19.93
C GLN A 29 20.97 68.38 19.78
N GLY A 30 19.70 68.27 20.22
CA GLY A 30 18.74 69.39 20.30
C GLY A 30 18.28 69.98 18.96
N SER A 31 18.70 69.46 17.82
CA SER A 31 18.31 69.93 16.50
C SER A 31 16.97 69.30 16.04
N PRO A 32 15.95 70.08 15.66
CA PRO A 32 14.68 69.54 15.24
C PRO A 32 14.75 68.64 14.01
N ALA A 33 15.68 68.91 13.10
CA ALA A 33 15.91 68.06 11.90
C ALA A 33 16.50 66.71 12.27
N LEU A 34 17.41 66.65 13.25
CA LEU A 34 18.00 65.40 13.73
C LEU A 34 16.97 64.56 14.52
N LEU A 35 16.04 65.19 15.23
CA LEU A 35 14.93 64.49 15.89
C LEU A 35 14.03 63.80 14.91
N VAL A 36 13.60 64.46 13.85
CA VAL A 36 12.77 63.88 12.80
C VAL A 36 13.49 62.69 12.13
N LEU A 37 14.79 62.85 11.83
CA LEU A 37 15.60 61.76 11.27
C LEU A 37 15.70 60.57 12.23
N GLY A 38 15.88 60.82 13.53
CA GLY A 38 15.92 59.77 14.54
C GLY A 38 14.60 59.00 14.69
N ILE A 39 13.46 59.67 14.60
CA ILE A 39 12.16 59.01 14.61
C ILE A 39 11.98 58.16 13.34
N LEU A 40 12.32 58.68 12.14
CA LEU A 40 12.22 57.92 10.91
C LEU A 40 13.10 56.69 10.91
N THR A 41 14.35 56.78 11.40
CA THR A 41 15.25 55.61 11.51
C THR A 41 14.73 54.59 12.49
N GLN A 42 14.18 55.03 13.63
CA GLN A 42 13.58 54.09 14.59
C GLN A 42 12.36 53.36 14.01
N VAL A 43 11.45 54.03 13.34
CA VAL A 43 10.31 53.44 12.68
C VAL A 43 10.78 52.40 11.63
N PHE A 44 11.80 52.75 10.85
CA PHE A 44 12.37 51.83 9.86
C PHE A 44 12.98 50.59 10.53
N CYS A 45 13.72 50.72 11.61
CA CYS A 45 14.27 49.58 12.38
C CYS A 45 13.18 48.69 12.96
N VAL A 46 12.09 49.23 13.50
CA VAL A 46 10.97 48.50 14.04
C VAL A 46 10.24 47.73 12.91
N VAL A 47 9.95 48.36 11.80
CA VAL A 47 9.31 47.73 10.66
C VAL A 47 10.18 46.58 10.10
N THR A 48 11.49 46.82 9.96
CA THR A 48 12.44 45.79 9.50
C THR A 48 12.49 44.60 10.49
N PHE A 49 12.49 44.88 11.78
CA PHE A 49 12.45 43.86 12.82
C PHE A 49 11.19 43.00 12.72
N ILE A 50 10.00 43.60 12.65
CA ILE A 50 8.72 42.88 12.54
C ILE A 50 8.69 42.01 11.27
N ILE A 51 9.09 42.55 10.11
CA ILE A 51 9.14 41.78 8.86
C ILE A 51 10.11 40.62 9.00
N SER A 52 11.29 40.83 9.58
CA SER A 52 12.32 39.79 9.72
C SER A 52 11.89 38.66 10.67
N LEU A 53 11.03 38.92 11.66
CA LEU A 53 10.44 37.87 12.52
C LEU A 53 9.64 36.86 11.73
N CYS A 54 8.97 37.27 10.66
CA CYS A 54 8.25 36.34 9.77
C CYS A 54 9.18 35.37 9.04
N GLY A 55 10.49 35.63 9.02
CA GLY A 55 11.51 34.78 8.38
C GLY A 55 11.85 33.53 9.18
N PHE A 56 11.60 33.48 10.47
CA PHE A 56 11.93 32.33 11.29
C PHE A 56 11.03 31.13 11.03
N GLN A 57 11.66 29.96 10.90
CA GLN A 57 10.98 28.72 10.62
C GLN A 57 11.62 27.55 11.37
N ALA A 58 10.84 26.88 12.19
CA ALA A 58 11.21 25.60 12.78
C ALA A 58 10.70 24.45 11.89
N VAL A 59 11.59 23.52 11.54
CA VAL A 59 11.28 22.33 10.76
C VAL A 59 11.47 21.10 11.65
N GLN A 60 10.40 20.35 11.84
CA GLN A 60 10.43 19.12 12.62
C GLN A 60 11.00 17.96 11.79
N PRO A 61 11.55 16.91 12.42
CA PRO A 61 12.00 15.71 11.72
C PRO A 61 10.87 15.09 10.86
N ASN A 62 11.25 14.60 9.69
CA ASN A 62 10.33 14.02 8.71
C ASN A 62 9.21 14.96 8.24
N ASN A 63 9.44 16.27 8.30
CA ASN A 63 8.62 17.27 7.64
C ASN A 63 9.49 18.11 6.71
N ALA A 64 8.91 18.52 5.59
CA ALA A 64 9.52 19.46 4.67
C ALA A 64 8.78 20.80 4.68
N ARG A 65 9.50 21.87 4.37
CA ARG A 65 8.93 23.18 4.10
C ARG A 65 9.25 23.59 2.68
N VAL A 66 8.22 23.67 1.87
CA VAL A 66 8.30 24.14 0.49
C VAL A 66 8.24 25.67 0.51
N LEU A 67 9.21 26.31 -0.14
CA LEU A 67 9.37 27.76 -0.20
C LEU A 67 8.95 28.27 -1.58
N ILE A 68 7.97 29.18 -1.60
CA ILE A 68 7.40 29.76 -2.81
C ILE A 68 7.55 31.28 -2.69
N LEU A 69 8.08 31.93 -3.73
CA LEU A 69 8.19 33.38 -3.82
C LEU A 69 7.36 33.87 -4.98
N PHE A 70 6.28 34.61 -4.70
CA PHE A 70 5.38 35.17 -5.72
C PHE A 70 4.96 34.16 -6.80
N GLY A 71 4.59 32.93 -6.35
CA GLY A 71 4.18 31.84 -7.23
C GLY A 71 5.32 30.99 -7.80
N VAL A 72 6.59 31.41 -7.65
CA VAL A 72 7.74 30.64 -8.15
C VAL A 72 8.32 29.75 -7.05
N TYR A 73 8.50 28.45 -7.33
CA TYR A 73 9.20 27.52 -6.45
C TYR A 73 10.68 27.89 -6.33
N LYS A 74 11.17 28.05 -5.10
CA LYS A 74 12.57 28.42 -4.79
C LYS A 74 13.36 27.30 -4.13
N GLY A 75 12.69 26.29 -3.62
CA GLY A 75 13.34 25.14 -2.99
C GLY A 75 12.55 24.57 -1.82
N THR A 76 13.07 23.49 -1.26
CA THR A 76 12.47 22.79 -0.10
C THR A 76 13.51 22.59 0.99
N ILE A 77 13.13 22.90 2.23
CA ILE A 77 13.92 22.59 3.42
C ILE A 77 13.46 21.21 3.91
N ARG A 78 14.38 20.24 3.87
CA ARG A 78 14.14 18.87 4.36
C ARG A 78 14.80 18.60 5.71
N ASP A 79 15.89 19.34 5.98
CA ASP A 79 16.64 19.18 7.22
C ASP A 79 15.82 19.70 8.41
N SER A 80 15.85 18.95 9.52
CA SER A 80 15.24 19.39 10.77
C SER A 80 16.11 20.44 11.44
N GLY A 81 15.47 21.45 12.01
CA GLY A 81 16.18 22.50 12.71
C GLY A 81 15.46 23.84 12.69
N PHE A 82 16.19 24.86 13.19
CA PHE A 82 15.72 26.22 13.23
C PHE A 82 16.45 27.06 12.16
N PHE A 83 15.67 27.54 11.20
CA PHE A 83 16.18 28.27 10.03
C PHE A 83 15.58 29.65 9.93
N TRP A 84 16.36 30.57 9.33
CA TRP A 84 15.86 31.85 8.89
C TRP A 84 15.86 31.90 7.35
N VAL A 85 14.71 32.24 6.80
CA VAL A 85 14.48 32.33 5.36
C VAL A 85 13.86 33.69 5.05
N ASN A 86 13.90 34.11 3.78
CA ASN A 86 13.30 35.38 3.37
C ASN A 86 11.85 35.47 3.88
N PRO A 87 11.48 36.51 4.63
CA PRO A 87 10.15 36.71 5.18
C PRO A 87 9.02 36.70 4.13
N PHE A 88 9.33 37.09 2.89
CA PHE A 88 8.35 37.09 1.78
C PHE A 88 8.05 35.72 1.18
N TYR A 89 8.73 34.66 1.61
CA TYR A 89 8.39 33.31 1.15
C TYR A 89 7.06 32.83 1.75
N SER A 90 6.17 32.39 0.90
CA SER A 90 5.08 31.52 1.29
C SER A 90 5.62 30.12 1.63
N LYS A 91 5.22 29.57 2.78
CA LYS A 91 5.81 28.36 3.35
C LYS A 91 4.72 27.31 3.50
N ARG A 92 4.76 26.26 2.68
CA ARG A 92 3.83 25.13 2.80
C ARG A 92 4.51 23.94 3.49
N LYS A 93 3.81 23.39 4.49
CA LYS A 93 4.28 22.21 5.22
C LYS A 93 3.87 20.96 4.48
N LEU A 94 4.81 20.02 4.29
CA LEU A 94 4.57 18.69 3.75
C LEU A 94 5.17 17.64 4.68
N SER A 95 4.46 16.53 4.88
CA SER A 95 4.97 15.40 5.68
C SER A 95 5.71 14.41 4.77
N LEU A 96 6.93 14.04 5.17
CA LEU A 96 7.75 13.02 4.49
C LEU A 96 7.62 11.66 5.19
N ARG A 97 6.73 11.54 6.17
CA ARG A 97 6.52 10.28 6.90
C ARG A 97 5.91 9.23 5.98
N VAL A 98 6.25 7.99 6.26
CA VAL A 98 5.58 6.85 5.64
C VAL A 98 4.10 6.86 6.03
N ARG A 99 3.25 6.60 5.07
CA ARG A 99 1.80 6.52 5.21
C ARG A 99 1.31 5.22 4.62
N ASN A 100 0.22 4.70 5.16
CA ASN A 100 -0.51 3.58 4.60
C ASN A 100 -1.88 4.05 4.09
N PHE A 101 -2.33 3.41 3.05
CA PHE A 101 -3.62 3.60 2.44
C PHE A 101 -4.22 2.23 2.14
N GLU A 102 -5.48 2.03 2.45
CA GLU A 102 -6.24 0.85 2.07
C GLU A 102 -7.25 1.22 0.99
N THR A 103 -7.26 0.48 -0.12
CA THR A 103 -8.18 0.73 -1.24
C THR A 103 -9.63 0.50 -0.79
N GLY A 104 -10.56 1.28 -1.36
CA GLY A 104 -11.96 1.29 -0.94
C GLY A 104 -12.23 2.09 0.33
N SER A 105 -11.20 2.66 1.00
CA SER A 105 -11.42 3.53 2.16
C SER A 105 -11.97 4.88 1.71
N THR A 106 -13.07 5.32 2.33
CA THR A 106 -13.66 6.63 2.08
C THR A 106 -13.04 7.67 2.99
N THR A 107 -12.44 8.70 2.41
CA THR A 107 -11.92 9.83 3.17
C THR A 107 -13.01 10.89 3.29
N THR A 108 -13.48 11.15 4.49
CA THR A 108 -14.39 12.28 4.75
C THR A 108 -13.55 13.55 4.82
N PRO A 109 -13.79 14.56 3.96
CA PRO A 109 -13.01 15.79 3.97
C PRO A 109 -13.19 16.57 5.29
N GLU A 110 -12.19 17.38 5.62
CA GLU A 110 -12.28 18.30 6.75
C GLU A 110 -13.32 19.41 6.43
N VAL A 111 -14.37 19.51 7.23
CA VAL A 111 -15.36 20.57 7.10
C VAL A 111 -15.02 21.69 8.09
N LYS A 112 -14.82 22.91 7.56
CA LYS A 112 -14.62 24.14 8.35
C LYS A 112 -15.92 24.99 8.29
N ASN A 113 -16.32 25.53 9.43
CA ASN A 113 -17.38 26.52 9.46
C ASN A 113 -16.89 27.86 8.88
N ASP A 114 -17.81 28.76 8.55
CA ASP A 114 -17.56 30.12 8.05
C ASP A 114 -16.59 30.93 8.94
N MET A 115 -16.45 30.56 10.21
CA MET A 115 -15.46 31.13 11.16
C MET A 115 -14.10 30.43 11.13
N GLY A 116 -13.81 29.51 10.18
CA GLY A 116 -12.55 28.80 10.06
C GLY A 116 -12.29 27.73 11.15
N LYS A 117 -13.24 27.45 12.04
CA LYS A 117 -13.15 26.36 13.01
C LYS A 117 -13.44 25.02 12.36
N VAL A 118 -12.55 24.05 12.57
CA VAL A 118 -12.71 22.66 12.13
C VAL A 118 -13.86 22.04 12.91
N VAL A 119 -14.97 21.78 12.22
CA VAL A 119 -16.17 21.12 12.77
C VAL A 119 -16.03 19.60 12.66
N GLN A 120 -15.42 19.13 11.58
CA GLN A 120 -15.18 17.71 11.34
C GLN A 120 -13.74 17.52 10.88
N LYS A 121 -12.97 16.75 11.66
CA LYS A 121 -11.61 16.40 11.26
C LYS A 121 -11.67 15.42 10.08
N LYS A 122 -10.70 15.54 9.16
CA LYS A 122 -10.46 14.54 8.12
C LYS A 122 -10.38 13.16 8.80
N SER A 123 -11.36 12.31 8.60
CA SER A 123 -11.39 10.93 9.10
C SER A 123 -11.42 9.98 7.92
N ARG A 124 -10.73 8.86 8.08
CA ARG A 124 -10.73 7.78 7.10
C ARG A 124 -11.55 6.64 7.69
N SER A 125 -12.62 6.26 7.00
CA SER A 125 -13.38 5.06 7.33
C SER A 125 -12.72 3.87 6.67
N SER A 126 -12.71 2.72 7.35
CA SER A 126 -12.36 1.44 6.72
C SER A 126 -13.29 1.21 5.53
N GLY A 127 -12.71 1.03 4.36
CA GLY A 127 -13.47 0.96 3.11
C GLY A 127 -14.15 -0.38 2.92
N LYS A 128 -15.15 -0.39 2.05
CA LYS A 128 -15.67 -1.64 1.51
C LYS A 128 -14.73 -2.13 0.42
N PRO A 129 -14.40 -3.43 0.36
CA PRO A 129 -13.64 -3.99 -0.75
C PRO A 129 -14.26 -3.63 -2.09
N SER A 130 -13.45 -3.31 -3.08
CA SER A 130 -13.92 -3.02 -4.44
C SER A 130 -14.39 -4.31 -5.09
N LYS A 131 -15.60 -4.30 -5.69
CA LYS A 131 -16.09 -5.40 -6.53
C LYS A 131 -15.51 -5.25 -7.92
N VAL A 132 -14.80 -6.28 -8.37
CA VAL A 132 -14.17 -6.34 -9.71
C VAL A 132 -14.31 -7.76 -10.27
N ASN A 133 -14.18 -7.92 -11.57
CA ASN A 133 -14.11 -9.24 -12.17
C ASN A 133 -12.65 -9.68 -12.30
N ASP A 134 -12.39 -10.95 -12.00
CA ASP A 134 -11.11 -11.58 -12.28
C ASP A 134 -10.92 -11.86 -13.77
N ARG A 135 -9.80 -12.48 -14.15
CA ARG A 135 -9.52 -12.85 -15.55
C ARG A 135 -10.58 -13.78 -16.14
N ASP A 136 -11.17 -14.65 -15.32
CA ASP A 136 -12.16 -15.63 -15.73
C ASP A 136 -13.59 -15.06 -15.76
N GLY A 137 -13.76 -13.78 -15.41
CA GLY A 137 -15.04 -13.09 -15.37
C GLY A 137 -15.83 -13.29 -14.06
N ASN A 138 -15.23 -13.91 -13.05
CA ASN A 138 -15.90 -14.09 -11.76
C ASN A 138 -15.86 -12.78 -10.96
N PRO A 139 -16.97 -12.32 -10.38
CA PRO A 139 -16.97 -11.16 -9.52
C PRO A 139 -16.30 -11.50 -8.17
N ILE A 140 -15.26 -10.72 -7.84
CA ILE A 140 -14.50 -10.83 -6.60
C ILE A 140 -14.56 -9.51 -5.82
N GLU A 141 -14.44 -9.60 -4.51
CA GLU A 141 -14.24 -8.48 -3.60
C GLU A 141 -12.77 -8.43 -3.22
N ILE A 142 -12.10 -7.33 -3.56
CA ILE A 142 -10.67 -7.16 -3.37
C ILE A 142 -10.35 -5.81 -2.74
N SER A 143 -9.40 -5.81 -1.78
CA SER A 143 -8.76 -4.59 -1.29
C SER A 143 -7.26 -4.81 -1.13
N ALA A 144 -6.51 -3.71 -1.16
CA ALA A 144 -5.07 -3.73 -0.97
C ALA A 144 -4.62 -2.61 -0.04
N VAL A 145 -3.58 -2.88 0.74
CA VAL A 145 -2.87 -1.88 1.54
C VAL A 145 -1.64 -1.44 0.76
N VAL A 146 -1.50 -0.14 0.59
CA VAL A 146 -0.38 0.51 -0.09
C VAL A 146 0.38 1.36 0.91
N VAL A 147 1.67 1.10 1.07
CA VAL A 147 2.58 1.85 1.93
C VAL A 147 3.43 2.77 1.06
N TRP A 148 3.40 4.06 1.33
CA TRP A 148 4.03 5.05 0.48
C TRP A 148 4.58 6.25 1.26
N LYS A 149 5.46 7.03 0.63
CA LYS A 149 6.01 8.29 1.17
C LYS A 149 6.25 9.29 0.05
N VAL A 150 6.28 10.57 0.40
CA VAL A 150 6.68 11.64 -0.55
C VAL A 150 8.19 11.70 -0.64
N ILE A 151 8.72 11.68 -1.89
CA ILE A 151 10.15 11.88 -2.17
C ILE A 151 10.37 13.27 -2.77
N ASN A 152 9.62 13.62 -3.81
CA ASN A 152 9.73 14.91 -4.46
C ASN A 152 8.60 15.83 -4.01
N THR A 153 8.96 16.79 -3.17
CA THR A 153 7.99 17.72 -2.58
C THR A 153 7.45 18.75 -3.56
N ALA A 154 8.19 19.04 -4.63
CA ALA A 154 7.75 19.98 -5.67
C ALA A 154 6.66 19.32 -6.54
N GLU A 155 6.91 18.12 -7.04
CA GLU A 155 5.94 17.36 -7.83
C GLU A 155 4.66 17.10 -7.02
N ALA A 156 4.80 16.65 -5.77
CA ALA A 156 3.65 16.36 -4.91
C ALA A 156 2.77 17.59 -4.60
N LEU A 157 3.33 18.82 -4.73
CA LEU A 157 2.59 20.03 -4.40
C LEU A 157 2.08 20.80 -5.63
N PHE A 158 2.74 20.64 -6.79
CA PHE A 158 2.48 21.46 -7.96
C PHE A 158 1.98 20.68 -9.18
N GLU A 159 2.27 19.38 -9.28
CA GLU A 159 1.82 18.55 -10.41
C GLU A 159 0.44 17.93 -10.17
N VAL A 160 0.03 17.79 -8.89
CA VAL A 160 -1.27 17.25 -8.52
C VAL A 160 -1.94 18.12 -7.47
N ASP A 161 -3.25 18.23 -7.53
CA ASP A 161 -4.02 19.07 -6.60
C ASP A 161 -4.01 18.50 -5.17
N ASP A 162 -4.34 17.22 -5.01
CA ASP A 162 -4.22 16.47 -3.75
C ASP A 162 -3.53 15.14 -4.02
N TYR A 163 -2.26 15.06 -3.63
CA TYR A 163 -1.46 13.85 -3.82
C TYR A 163 -1.99 12.65 -3.00
N GLU A 164 -2.71 12.88 -1.87
CA GLU A 164 -3.30 11.79 -1.09
C GLU A 164 -4.48 11.17 -1.84
N ASP A 165 -5.32 11.99 -2.43
CA ASP A 165 -6.47 11.55 -3.23
C ASP A 165 -5.98 10.91 -4.53
N PHE A 166 -4.98 11.50 -5.16
CA PHE A 166 -4.36 10.95 -6.37
C PHE A 166 -3.78 9.55 -6.13
N VAL A 167 -3.06 9.32 -5.02
CA VAL A 167 -2.57 7.99 -4.63
C VAL A 167 -3.74 7.02 -4.46
N ALA A 168 -4.85 7.45 -3.83
CA ALA A 168 -6.00 6.61 -3.60
C ALA A 168 -6.64 6.13 -4.91
N VAL A 169 -6.94 7.05 -5.81
CA VAL A 169 -7.58 6.77 -7.10
C VAL A 169 -6.69 5.91 -8.00
N GLN A 170 -5.39 6.23 -8.09
CA GLN A 170 -4.46 5.47 -8.93
C GLN A 170 -4.21 4.06 -8.38
N SER A 171 -4.13 3.90 -7.05
CA SER A 171 -3.99 2.59 -6.43
C SER A 171 -5.21 1.69 -6.67
N GLU A 172 -6.42 2.24 -6.56
CA GLU A 172 -7.64 1.50 -6.86
C GLU A 172 -7.73 1.10 -8.34
N SER A 173 -7.37 2.00 -9.24
CA SER A 173 -7.32 1.73 -10.68
C SER A 173 -6.28 0.65 -11.03
N ALA A 174 -5.10 0.67 -10.40
CA ALA A 174 -4.07 -0.35 -10.57
C ALA A 174 -4.54 -1.72 -10.07
N LEU A 175 -5.15 -1.75 -8.88
CA LEU A 175 -5.70 -2.98 -8.30
C LEU A 175 -6.77 -3.62 -9.19
N ARG A 176 -7.69 -2.81 -9.73
CA ARG A 176 -8.72 -3.29 -10.67
C ARG A 176 -8.11 -3.87 -11.94
N ASN A 177 -7.10 -3.22 -12.49
CA ASN A 177 -6.39 -3.69 -13.68
C ASN A 177 -5.64 -5.00 -13.39
N LEU A 178 -4.96 -5.10 -12.24
CA LEU A 178 -4.28 -6.31 -11.81
C LEU A 178 -5.27 -7.48 -11.66
N ALA A 179 -6.40 -7.26 -10.99
CA ALA A 179 -7.43 -8.27 -10.80
C ALA A 179 -7.96 -8.83 -12.13
N SER A 180 -8.17 -7.97 -13.14
CA SER A 180 -8.64 -8.42 -14.47
C SER A 180 -7.61 -9.23 -15.27
N ARG A 181 -6.33 -9.20 -14.90
CA ARG A 181 -5.26 -9.97 -15.57
C ARG A 181 -5.03 -11.35 -14.95
N HIS A 182 -5.37 -11.53 -13.70
CA HIS A 182 -5.10 -12.76 -12.95
C HIS A 182 -6.39 -13.45 -12.51
N PRO A 183 -6.47 -14.79 -12.55
CA PRO A 183 -7.60 -15.51 -11.97
C PRO A 183 -7.54 -15.45 -10.45
N TYR A 184 -8.67 -15.62 -9.79
CA TYR A 184 -8.75 -15.72 -8.33
C TYR A 184 -7.93 -16.89 -7.81
N ASP A 185 -8.11 -18.08 -8.43
CA ASP A 185 -7.40 -19.32 -8.09
C ASP A 185 -6.95 -20.02 -9.36
N SER A 186 -5.91 -20.84 -9.31
CA SER A 186 -5.43 -21.60 -10.46
C SER A 186 -5.03 -23.02 -10.07
N ASP A 187 -5.11 -23.92 -11.04
CA ASP A 187 -4.74 -25.34 -10.87
C ASP A 187 -3.21 -25.57 -10.93
N GLY A 188 -2.40 -24.56 -10.60
CA GLY A 188 -0.94 -24.66 -10.48
C GLY A 188 -0.13 -24.28 -11.74
N ASN A 189 -0.77 -24.01 -12.88
CA ASN A 189 -0.08 -23.66 -14.13
C ASN A 189 -0.01 -22.16 -14.44
N THR A 190 -0.75 -21.32 -13.72
CA THR A 190 -0.80 -19.87 -13.96
C THR A 190 -0.75 -19.12 -12.63
N THR A 191 -0.12 -17.95 -12.63
CA THR A 191 -0.11 -17.05 -11.48
C THR A 191 -1.53 -16.64 -11.11
N SER A 192 -1.90 -16.81 -9.84
CA SER A 192 -3.21 -16.47 -9.30
C SER A 192 -3.14 -15.47 -8.17
N LEU A 193 -4.26 -14.74 -7.95
CA LEU A 193 -4.34 -13.74 -6.88
C LEU A 193 -4.20 -14.34 -5.50
N ARG A 194 -4.63 -15.60 -5.31
CA ARG A 194 -4.65 -16.30 -4.03
C ARG A 194 -3.34 -17.02 -3.71
N ALA A 195 -2.75 -17.73 -4.67
CA ALA A 195 -1.59 -18.58 -4.43
C ALA A 195 -0.27 -17.78 -4.42
N ASP A 196 -0.14 -16.77 -5.30
CA ASP A 196 1.12 -16.08 -5.59
C ASP A 196 1.14 -14.67 -5.00
N THR A 197 0.71 -14.51 -3.75
CA THR A 197 0.48 -13.20 -3.11
C THR A 197 1.69 -12.28 -3.11
N GLU A 198 2.90 -12.82 -3.00
CA GLU A 198 4.15 -12.04 -3.01
C GLU A 198 4.46 -11.47 -4.40
N LEU A 199 4.37 -12.32 -5.43
CA LEU A 199 4.57 -11.90 -6.83
C LEU A 199 3.52 -10.87 -7.26
N ILE A 200 2.26 -11.11 -6.91
CA ILE A 200 1.14 -10.22 -7.19
C ILE A 200 1.31 -8.88 -6.44
N GLY A 201 1.80 -8.92 -5.20
CA GLY A 201 2.10 -7.72 -4.43
C GLY A 201 3.18 -6.87 -5.08
N GLU A 202 4.25 -7.48 -5.59
CA GLU A 202 5.33 -6.76 -6.28
C GLU A 202 4.86 -6.18 -7.63
N GLN A 203 4.07 -6.92 -8.41
CA GLN A 203 3.46 -6.40 -9.64
C GLN A 203 2.54 -5.21 -9.35
N LEU A 204 1.70 -5.31 -8.29
CA LEU A 204 0.82 -4.23 -7.88
C LEU A 204 1.64 -2.99 -7.47
N ARG A 205 2.71 -3.18 -6.69
CA ARG A 205 3.61 -2.10 -6.28
C ARG A 205 4.18 -1.37 -7.49
N GLN A 206 4.60 -2.11 -8.50
CA GLN A 206 5.20 -1.57 -9.72
C GLN A 206 4.15 -0.85 -10.57
N ASP A 207 2.98 -1.46 -10.79
CA ASP A 207 1.86 -0.87 -11.53
C ASP A 207 1.39 0.46 -10.88
N ILE A 208 1.40 0.53 -9.54
CA ILE A 208 1.07 1.76 -8.81
C ILE A 208 2.19 2.79 -8.95
N GLN A 209 3.47 2.38 -8.80
CA GLN A 209 4.61 3.29 -8.90
C GLN A 209 4.65 3.98 -10.26
N ASP A 210 4.50 3.24 -11.36
CA ASP A 210 4.51 3.78 -12.72
C ASP A 210 3.45 4.88 -12.93
N ARG A 211 2.31 4.76 -12.24
CA ARG A 211 1.23 5.76 -12.30
C ARG A 211 1.50 6.97 -11.40
N LEU A 212 2.23 6.76 -10.30
CA LEU A 212 2.51 7.80 -9.30
C LEU A 212 3.82 8.57 -9.54
N ASP A 213 4.61 8.22 -10.55
CA ASP A 213 5.91 8.85 -10.82
C ASP A 213 5.80 10.37 -10.94
N LYS A 214 4.74 10.87 -11.58
CA LYS A 214 4.50 12.32 -11.75
C LYS A 214 4.03 13.02 -10.47
N ALA A 215 3.62 12.29 -9.45
CA ALA A 215 3.15 12.85 -8.19
C ALA A 215 4.27 12.99 -7.14
N GLY A 216 5.52 12.67 -7.47
CA GLY A 216 6.65 12.74 -6.55
C GLY A 216 6.54 11.82 -5.34
N VAL A 217 5.82 10.70 -5.47
CA VAL A 217 5.52 9.74 -4.42
C VAL A 217 6.23 8.42 -4.72
N GLN A 218 6.78 7.78 -3.69
CA GLN A 218 7.35 6.44 -3.77
C GLN A 218 6.45 5.44 -3.05
N VAL A 219 6.08 4.39 -3.75
CA VAL A 219 5.44 3.21 -3.17
C VAL A 219 6.53 2.30 -2.60
N LEU A 220 6.45 2.02 -1.31
CA LEU A 220 7.38 1.13 -0.63
C LEU A 220 6.92 -0.31 -0.72
N GLU A 221 5.61 -0.50 -0.58
CA GLU A 221 5.01 -1.82 -0.52
C GLU A 221 3.53 -1.74 -0.94
N ALA A 222 3.04 -2.79 -1.62
CA ALA A 222 1.62 -2.98 -1.90
C ALA A 222 1.27 -4.46 -1.68
N ARG A 223 0.21 -4.71 -0.89
CA ARG A 223 -0.26 -6.07 -0.57
C ARG A 223 -1.77 -6.15 -0.65
N ILE A 224 -2.29 -7.26 -1.13
CA ILE A 224 -3.72 -7.56 -1.03
C ILE A 224 -4.06 -7.78 0.44
N SER A 225 -5.04 -7.05 0.96
CA SER A 225 -5.52 -7.14 2.36
C SER A 225 -6.80 -7.96 2.47
N HIS A 226 -7.65 -7.93 1.44
CA HIS A 226 -8.87 -8.71 1.37
C HIS A 226 -9.03 -9.27 -0.03
N LEU A 227 -9.40 -10.56 -0.11
CA LEU A 227 -9.68 -11.24 -1.37
C LEU A 227 -10.73 -12.33 -1.11
N ALA A 228 -11.90 -12.17 -1.69
CA ALA A 228 -13.00 -13.11 -1.58
C ALA A 228 -13.85 -13.09 -2.86
N TYR A 229 -14.57 -14.17 -3.12
CA TYR A 229 -15.65 -14.13 -4.12
C TYR A 229 -16.77 -13.21 -3.66
N ALA A 230 -17.36 -12.48 -4.58
CA ALA A 230 -18.53 -11.67 -4.27
C ALA A 230 -19.66 -12.54 -3.72
N GLN A 231 -20.42 -12.02 -2.76
CA GLN A 231 -21.41 -12.75 -2.01
C GLN A 231 -22.44 -13.47 -2.90
N GLU A 232 -22.72 -12.91 -4.08
CA GLU A 232 -23.67 -13.44 -5.05
C GLU A 232 -23.27 -14.81 -5.62
N ILE A 233 -21.95 -15.09 -5.74
CA ILE A 233 -21.43 -16.33 -6.33
C ILE A 233 -20.67 -17.21 -5.32
N ALA A 234 -20.44 -16.74 -4.10
CA ALA A 234 -19.60 -17.42 -3.13
C ALA A 234 -20.05 -18.87 -2.87
N ALA A 235 -21.36 -19.11 -2.74
CA ALA A 235 -21.92 -20.45 -2.53
C ALA A 235 -21.66 -21.39 -3.73
N ALA A 236 -21.85 -20.88 -4.96
CA ALA A 236 -21.62 -21.67 -6.17
C ALA A 236 -20.13 -22.00 -6.36
N MET A 237 -19.24 -21.04 -6.06
CA MET A 237 -17.81 -21.26 -6.14
C MET A 237 -17.30 -22.25 -5.08
N LEU A 238 -17.87 -22.22 -3.88
CA LEU A 238 -17.56 -23.20 -2.85
C LEU A 238 -17.94 -24.62 -3.31
N GLN A 239 -19.13 -24.80 -3.91
CA GLN A 239 -19.55 -26.07 -4.45
C GLN A 239 -18.62 -26.57 -5.59
N ARG A 240 -18.21 -25.65 -6.48
CA ARG A 240 -17.23 -25.95 -7.53
C ARG A 240 -15.90 -26.42 -6.95
N GLN A 241 -15.36 -25.70 -5.95
CA GLN A 241 -14.11 -26.08 -5.30
C GLN A 241 -14.22 -27.44 -4.59
N GLN A 242 -15.35 -27.72 -3.92
CA GLN A 242 -15.61 -29.03 -3.30
C GLN A 242 -15.62 -30.14 -4.36
N ALA A 243 -16.32 -29.92 -5.46
CA ALA A 243 -16.37 -30.92 -6.54
C ALA A 243 -14.98 -31.18 -7.15
N GLN A 244 -14.20 -30.12 -7.41
CA GLN A 244 -12.83 -30.25 -7.90
C GLN A 244 -11.92 -30.98 -6.91
N ALA A 245 -12.04 -30.68 -5.61
CA ALA A 245 -11.27 -31.34 -4.57
C ALA A 245 -11.60 -32.85 -4.47
N VAL A 246 -12.88 -33.21 -4.58
CA VAL A 246 -13.31 -34.62 -4.60
C VAL A 246 -12.77 -35.34 -5.82
N VAL A 247 -12.85 -34.73 -7.01
CA VAL A 247 -12.31 -35.35 -8.24
C VAL A 247 -10.79 -35.52 -8.12
N ALA A 248 -10.06 -34.47 -7.67
CA ALA A 248 -8.61 -34.53 -7.51
C ALA A 248 -8.19 -35.61 -6.48
N ALA A 249 -8.92 -35.73 -5.38
CA ALA A 249 -8.69 -36.77 -4.38
C ALA A 249 -8.91 -38.17 -4.97
N ARG A 250 -10.02 -38.38 -5.71
CA ARG A 250 -10.31 -39.64 -6.36
C ARG A 250 -9.28 -40.03 -7.40
N THR A 251 -8.83 -39.08 -8.22
CA THR A 251 -7.73 -39.33 -9.19
C THR A 251 -6.49 -39.85 -8.48
N LYS A 252 -6.07 -39.19 -7.38
CA LYS A 252 -4.90 -39.64 -6.59
C LYS A 252 -5.10 -41.03 -5.96
N ILE A 253 -6.31 -41.36 -5.53
CA ILE A 253 -6.62 -42.70 -5.01
C ILE A 253 -6.48 -43.74 -6.12
N VAL A 254 -7.03 -43.46 -7.32
CA VAL A 254 -6.95 -44.39 -8.45
C VAL A 254 -5.50 -44.56 -8.90
N ASP A 255 -4.75 -43.49 -9.05
CA ASP A 255 -3.32 -43.54 -9.42
C ASP A 255 -2.49 -44.35 -8.42
N GLY A 256 -2.76 -44.12 -7.11
CA GLY A 256 -2.13 -44.89 -6.04
C GLY A 256 -2.53 -46.37 -6.07
N ALA A 257 -3.80 -46.67 -6.30
CA ALA A 257 -4.31 -48.04 -6.39
C ALA A 257 -3.68 -48.80 -7.58
N VAL A 258 -3.62 -48.15 -8.75
CA VAL A 258 -2.96 -48.73 -9.94
C VAL A 258 -1.48 -49.03 -9.68
N GLY A 259 -0.77 -48.07 -9.06
CA GLY A 259 0.64 -48.26 -8.67
C GLY A 259 0.82 -49.44 -7.68
N MET A 260 -0.04 -49.54 -6.67
CA MET A 260 -0.01 -50.65 -5.72
C MET A 260 -0.28 -52.01 -6.37
N VAL A 261 -1.26 -52.08 -7.26
CA VAL A 261 -1.56 -53.29 -8.04
C VAL A 261 -0.39 -53.70 -8.93
N GLN A 262 0.22 -52.76 -9.64
CA GLN A 262 1.39 -53.03 -10.46
C GLN A 262 2.56 -53.59 -9.63
N MET A 263 2.86 -52.95 -8.49
CA MET A 263 3.91 -53.44 -7.59
C MET A 263 3.60 -54.85 -7.03
N ALA A 264 2.36 -55.11 -6.67
CA ALA A 264 1.95 -56.42 -6.17
C ALA A 264 2.12 -57.53 -7.24
N LEU A 265 1.66 -57.27 -8.45
CA LEU A 265 1.81 -58.22 -9.55
C LEU A 265 3.30 -58.46 -9.95
N GLN A 266 4.11 -57.41 -9.89
CA GLN A 266 5.55 -57.52 -10.20
C GLN A 266 6.25 -58.39 -9.13
N ARG A 267 6.02 -58.14 -7.83
CA ARG A 267 6.58 -58.94 -6.75
C ARG A 267 6.16 -60.40 -6.78
N LEU A 268 4.87 -60.68 -6.99
CA LEU A 268 4.39 -62.05 -7.12
C LEU A 268 5.08 -62.81 -8.26
N ARG A 269 5.41 -62.13 -9.36
CA ARG A 269 6.15 -62.73 -10.47
C ARG A 269 7.63 -62.95 -10.11
N GLU A 270 8.28 -61.96 -9.51
CA GLU A 270 9.69 -62.03 -9.14
C GLU A 270 9.98 -63.12 -8.09
N ASP A 271 9.08 -63.23 -7.10
CA ASP A 271 9.18 -64.20 -6.02
C ASP A 271 8.71 -65.60 -6.41
N GLY A 272 8.17 -65.80 -7.63
CA GLY A 272 7.69 -67.08 -8.13
C GLY A 272 6.57 -67.71 -7.32
N ILE A 273 5.77 -66.90 -6.59
CA ILE A 273 4.75 -67.38 -5.63
C ILE A 273 3.54 -67.96 -6.39
N VAL A 274 3.17 -67.34 -7.54
CA VAL A 274 2.01 -67.77 -8.33
C VAL A 274 2.29 -67.50 -9.80
N GLU A 275 2.09 -68.51 -10.67
CA GLU A 275 1.97 -68.31 -12.10
C GLU A 275 0.51 -67.94 -12.47
N LEU A 276 0.28 -66.67 -12.83
CA LEU A 276 -1.03 -66.15 -13.19
C LEU A 276 -1.14 -66.11 -14.73
N ASP A 277 -2.11 -66.81 -15.27
CA ASP A 277 -2.55 -66.58 -16.63
C ASP A 277 -3.23 -65.23 -16.77
N ASP A 278 -3.42 -64.73 -18.00
CA ASP A 278 -3.96 -63.42 -18.27
C ASP A 278 -5.35 -63.19 -17.71
N GLU A 279 -6.19 -64.25 -17.71
CA GLU A 279 -7.57 -64.18 -17.19
C GLU A 279 -7.59 -64.02 -15.66
N ARG A 280 -6.81 -64.82 -14.93
CA ARG A 280 -6.69 -64.74 -13.51
C ARG A 280 -6.03 -63.41 -13.08
N ARG A 281 -5.06 -62.92 -13.86
CA ARG A 281 -4.44 -61.60 -13.61
C ARG A 281 -5.47 -60.48 -13.74
N ALA A 282 -6.31 -60.51 -14.78
CA ALA A 282 -7.38 -59.52 -14.97
C ALA A 282 -8.41 -59.56 -13.84
N ALA A 283 -8.82 -60.75 -13.41
CA ALA A 283 -9.73 -60.92 -12.25
C ALA A 283 -9.11 -60.37 -10.92
N MET A 284 -7.83 -60.65 -10.68
CA MET A 284 -7.13 -60.16 -9.51
C MET A 284 -7.01 -58.63 -9.52
N VAL A 285 -6.64 -58.03 -10.64
CA VAL A 285 -6.57 -56.56 -10.82
C VAL A 285 -7.92 -55.92 -10.56
N SER A 286 -8.99 -56.47 -11.12
CA SER A 286 -10.34 -55.95 -10.94
C SER A 286 -10.75 -56.00 -9.44
N ASN A 287 -10.52 -57.12 -8.75
CA ASN A 287 -10.84 -57.28 -7.36
C ASN A 287 -10.04 -56.33 -6.46
N LEU A 288 -8.73 -56.20 -6.70
CA LEU A 288 -7.87 -55.28 -5.95
C LEU A 288 -8.28 -53.83 -6.15
N LEU A 289 -8.56 -53.41 -7.39
CA LEU A 289 -9.00 -52.04 -7.67
C LEU A 289 -10.34 -51.72 -7.00
N VAL A 290 -11.30 -52.65 -6.97
CA VAL A 290 -12.55 -52.46 -6.27
C VAL A 290 -12.36 -52.25 -4.76
N VAL A 291 -11.45 -53.03 -4.15
CA VAL A 291 -11.11 -52.86 -2.72
C VAL A 291 -10.38 -51.59 -2.43
N LEU A 292 -9.39 -51.22 -3.28
CA LEU A 292 -8.51 -50.05 -3.06
C LEU A 292 -9.19 -48.73 -3.41
N CYS A 293 -10.08 -48.71 -4.41
CA CYS A 293 -10.80 -47.51 -4.84
C CYS A 293 -12.19 -47.34 -4.19
N GLY A 294 -12.67 -48.32 -3.43
CA GLY A 294 -13.97 -48.27 -2.82
C GLY A 294 -14.02 -47.31 -1.61
N ASP A 295 -15.09 -46.53 -1.52
CA ASP A 295 -15.34 -45.59 -0.38
C ASP A 295 -15.72 -46.31 0.92
N ARG A 296 -16.08 -47.58 0.85
CA ARG A 296 -16.45 -48.42 2.01
C ARG A 296 -15.47 -49.57 2.17
N SER A 297 -15.10 -49.88 3.39
CA SER A 297 -14.32 -51.06 3.71
C SER A 297 -15.01 -52.30 3.13
N ALA A 298 -14.30 -53.03 2.25
CA ALA A 298 -14.80 -54.26 1.68
C ALA A 298 -15.08 -55.28 2.82
N GLN A 299 -16.29 -55.76 2.92
CA GLN A 299 -16.60 -56.91 3.78
C GLN A 299 -16.27 -58.18 2.99
N PRO A 300 -15.26 -58.96 3.38
CA PRO A 300 -14.96 -60.21 2.73
C PRO A 300 -16.10 -61.18 2.93
N VAL A 301 -16.78 -61.55 1.85
CA VAL A 301 -17.71 -62.68 1.85
C VAL A 301 -16.87 -63.93 1.66
N VAL A 302 -16.57 -64.62 2.75
CA VAL A 302 -15.93 -65.92 2.67
C VAL A 302 -16.99 -66.95 2.21
N ASN A 303 -16.90 -67.27 0.93
CA ASN A 303 -17.71 -68.36 0.41
C ASN A 303 -17.06 -69.66 0.88
N THR A 304 -17.54 -70.20 1.98
CA THR A 304 -17.22 -71.59 2.40
C THR A 304 -17.94 -72.51 1.43
N GLY A 305 -17.32 -72.68 0.24
CA GLY A 305 -17.87 -73.60 -0.76
C GLY A 305 -18.15 -74.94 -0.13
N THR A 306 -19.36 -75.48 -0.41
CA THR A 306 -19.70 -76.84 -0.16
C THR A 306 -18.62 -77.72 -0.77
N LEU A 307 -17.86 -78.37 0.10
CA LEU A 307 -17.08 -79.56 -0.26
C LEU A 307 -18.02 -80.58 -0.79
N HIS A 308 -18.20 -80.70 -2.08
CA HIS A 308 -18.82 -81.81 -2.71
C HIS A 308 -17.77 -82.91 -2.81
N ASN A 309 -18.10 -84.05 -2.17
CA ASN A 309 -17.44 -85.31 -2.36
C ASN A 309 -17.32 -85.73 -3.82
#